data_54539ef799d5ef4c6be6b4de4160a9dd
#
_entry.id   54539ef799d5ef4c6be6b4de4160a9dd
#
_cell.length_a   1.000
_cell.length_b   1.000
_cell.length_c   1.000
_cell.angle_alpha   90.00
_cell.angle_beta   90.00
_cell.angle_gamma   90.00
#
_symmetry.space_group_name_H-M   'P 1'
#
loop_
_entity.id
_entity.type
_entity.pdbx_description
1 polymer ?
#
loop_
_entity_poly.entity_id
_entity_poly.type
_entity_poly.pdbx_seq_one_letter_code
_entity_poly.pdbx_strand_id
1 'polypeptide(L)'
;VISAIGEGSLEDDGDGYINFVYRVSDGKWKLILKQARKDGRVADLHDMSMDRAALEYDYMKLGHVIVPEYMPELYFYDDENLVFAVEDVSHLKIARFQLNKSIMFPKMAGQIAEYLAKIHFYTSDYYLDTDTFRKLQVRFMNSKMRKFFDDRTFISFDCGEGDPSEEFGFELNPEYAETIRSLILDPRVVLERHKLRDLYMRKAEALLHADFHTSNVFVDKEQLKAIDMEFAYFGPAA
;
A
#
# COMPACT_ATOMS: atom_id res chain seq x y z
N VAL A 1 15.82 -20.67 -11.60
CA VAL A 1 14.87 -21.18 -10.58
C VAL A 1 13.78 -20.13 -10.42
N ILE A 2 12.54 -20.56 -10.33
CA ILE A 2 11.38 -19.72 -10.02
C ILE A 2 10.81 -20.25 -8.71
N SER A 3 10.58 -19.38 -7.73
CA SER A 3 9.95 -19.70 -6.46
C SER A 3 8.87 -18.68 -6.13
N ALA A 4 7.70 -19.16 -5.68
CA ALA A 4 6.64 -18.28 -5.17
C ALA A 4 7.04 -17.68 -3.82
N ILE A 5 6.63 -16.44 -3.58
CA ILE A 5 6.82 -15.74 -2.31
C ILE A 5 5.46 -15.60 -1.61
N GLY A 6 5.44 -15.77 -0.30
CA GLY A 6 4.21 -15.64 0.50
C GLY A 6 3.33 -16.89 0.54
N GLU A 7 3.81 -18.04 0.03
CA GLU A 7 3.10 -19.34 0.16
C GLU A 7 3.54 -20.14 1.39
N GLY A 8 4.57 -19.69 2.10
CA GLY A 8 5.13 -20.32 3.29
C GLY A 8 4.94 -19.51 4.55
N SER A 9 5.54 -19.91 5.65
CA SER A 9 5.39 -19.31 6.97
C SER A 9 5.55 -17.79 7.00
N LEU A 10 4.73 -17.11 7.77
CA LEU A 10 4.68 -15.67 8.05
C LEU A 10 5.99 -15.06 8.60
N GLU A 11 7.08 -15.82 8.70
CA GLU A 11 8.20 -15.38 9.54
C GLU A 11 9.28 -14.56 8.83
N ASP A 12 9.49 -14.68 7.51
CA ASP A 12 10.57 -13.93 6.85
C ASP A 12 10.34 -13.57 5.36
N ASP A 13 9.32 -14.12 4.67
CA ASP A 13 9.20 -14.01 3.20
C ASP A 13 8.11 -13.04 2.71
N GLY A 14 7.44 -12.33 3.62
CA GLY A 14 6.35 -11.43 3.27
C GLY A 14 4.99 -12.12 3.18
N ASP A 15 3.96 -11.31 3.32
CA ASP A 15 2.55 -11.71 3.42
C ASP A 15 1.76 -11.23 2.19
N GLY A 16 2.25 -11.52 0.99
CA GLY A 16 1.59 -11.17 -0.26
C GLY A 16 0.22 -11.83 -0.42
N TYR A 17 -0.84 -11.15 0.05
CA TYR A 17 -2.22 -11.67 0.03
C TYR A 17 -2.96 -11.38 -1.28
N ILE A 18 -2.52 -10.38 -2.04
CA ILE A 18 -3.30 -9.78 -3.11
C ILE A 18 -2.80 -10.20 -4.49
N ASN A 19 -1.49 -10.32 -4.70
CA ASN A 19 -0.87 -10.61 -5.98
C ASN A 19 -0.14 -11.96 -6.00
N PHE A 20 0.13 -12.47 -7.19
CA PHE A 20 1.17 -13.48 -7.35
C PHE A 20 2.53 -12.81 -7.33
N VAL A 21 3.41 -13.26 -6.46
CA VAL A 21 4.78 -12.76 -6.35
C VAL A 21 5.74 -13.93 -6.50
N TYR A 22 6.65 -13.83 -7.46
CA TYR A 22 7.64 -14.85 -7.75
C TYR A 22 9.04 -14.28 -7.73
N ARG A 23 9.95 -14.97 -7.08
CA ARG A 23 11.39 -14.74 -7.23
C ARG A 23 11.92 -15.57 -8.39
N VAL A 24 12.56 -14.92 -9.34
CA VAL A 24 13.25 -15.56 -10.47
C VAL A 24 14.75 -15.39 -10.30
N SER A 25 15.52 -16.49 -10.42
CA SER A 25 16.97 -16.44 -10.30
C SER A 25 17.63 -17.43 -11.25
N ASP A 26 18.71 -17.01 -11.90
CA ASP A 26 19.60 -17.87 -12.66
C ASP A 26 20.89 -18.25 -11.89
N GLY A 27 20.95 -17.87 -10.60
CA GLY A 27 22.11 -18.04 -9.74
C GLY A 27 23.05 -16.83 -9.69
N LYS A 28 23.00 -15.96 -10.69
CA LYS A 28 23.78 -14.72 -10.77
C LYS A 28 22.88 -13.48 -10.60
N TRP A 29 21.74 -13.49 -11.24
CA TRP A 29 20.76 -12.41 -11.22
C TRP A 29 19.49 -12.87 -10.49
N LYS A 30 18.86 -11.93 -9.80
CA LYS A 30 17.59 -12.14 -9.12
C LYS A 30 16.66 -10.98 -9.42
N LEU A 31 15.40 -11.29 -9.64
CA LEU A 31 14.34 -10.30 -9.76
C LEU A 31 13.03 -10.82 -9.15
N ILE A 32 12.12 -9.94 -8.89
CA ILE A 32 10.76 -10.24 -8.47
C ILE A 32 9.82 -10.00 -9.64
N LEU A 33 8.96 -10.99 -9.94
CA LEU A 33 7.79 -10.83 -10.80
C LEU A 33 6.58 -10.65 -9.91
N LYS A 34 5.82 -9.58 -10.12
CA LYS A 34 4.55 -9.32 -9.46
C LYS A 34 3.44 -9.32 -10.51
N GLN A 35 2.42 -10.17 -10.33
CA GLN A 35 1.30 -10.31 -11.24
C GLN A 35 -0.02 -10.07 -10.53
N ALA A 36 -0.87 -9.23 -11.10
CA ALA A 36 -2.17 -8.95 -10.54
C ALA A 36 -3.08 -10.19 -10.56
N ARG A 37 -3.88 -10.35 -9.52
CA ARG A 37 -4.93 -11.39 -9.41
C ARG A 37 -6.29 -10.72 -9.32
N LYS A 38 -7.30 -11.37 -9.86
CA LYS A 38 -8.69 -10.91 -9.71
C LYS A 38 -9.18 -11.04 -8.27
N ASP A 39 -8.84 -12.17 -7.64
CA ASP A 39 -9.24 -12.49 -6.27
C ASP A 39 -8.00 -12.63 -5.38
N GLY A 40 -8.02 -12.02 -4.22
CA GLY A 40 -6.99 -12.19 -3.21
C GLY A 40 -6.98 -13.61 -2.61
N ARG A 41 -5.99 -13.90 -1.79
CA ARG A 41 -5.89 -15.18 -1.07
C ARG A 41 -6.85 -15.27 0.14
N VAL A 42 -7.32 -14.13 0.61
CA VAL A 42 -8.27 -14.03 1.71
C VAL A 42 -9.68 -13.96 1.14
N ALA A 43 -10.62 -14.69 1.75
CA ALA A 43 -11.99 -14.85 1.24
C ALA A 43 -12.72 -13.55 0.96
N ASP A 44 -12.37 -12.47 1.67
CA ASP A 44 -13.03 -11.16 1.54
C ASP A 44 -12.41 -10.23 0.49
N LEU A 45 -11.35 -10.67 -0.20
CA LEU A 45 -10.65 -9.88 -1.22
C LEU A 45 -11.06 -10.31 -2.62
N HIS A 46 -12.34 -10.09 -2.96
CA HIS A 46 -12.90 -10.41 -4.28
C HIS A 46 -13.03 -9.17 -5.17
N ASP A 47 -13.09 -9.39 -6.48
CA ASP A 47 -13.33 -8.37 -7.51
C ASP A 47 -12.36 -7.18 -7.49
N MET A 48 -11.13 -7.41 -7.07
CA MET A 48 -10.09 -6.38 -7.09
C MET A 48 -9.79 -5.93 -8.52
N SER A 49 -9.61 -4.63 -8.69
CA SER A 49 -9.26 -4.08 -10.00
C SER A 49 -7.94 -4.63 -10.51
N MET A 50 -7.95 -5.21 -11.70
CA MET A 50 -6.72 -5.67 -12.37
C MET A 50 -5.84 -4.50 -12.84
N ASP A 51 -6.42 -3.30 -13.04
CA ASP A 51 -5.71 -2.08 -13.42
C ASP A 51 -4.68 -1.62 -12.37
N ARG A 52 -4.76 -2.16 -11.14
CA ARG A 52 -3.83 -1.82 -10.05
C ARG A 52 -2.37 -2.15 -10.38
N ALA A 53 -2.10 -3.20 -11.19
CA ALA A 53 -0.73 -3.50 -11.61
C ALA A 53 -0.14 -2.39 -12.48
N ALA A 54 -0.94 -1.85 -13.41
CA ALA A 54 -0.53 -0.73 -14.25
C ALA A 54 -0.35 0.57 -13.43
N LEU A 55 -1.20 0.76 -12.41
CA LEU A 55 -1.09 1.91 -11.49
C LEU A 55 0.17 1.82 -10.64
N GLU A 56 0.47 0.66 -10.08
CA GLU A 56 1.69 0.44 -9.31
C GLU A 56 2.94 0.66 -10.17
N TYR A 57 2.95 0.10 -11.38
CA TYR A 57 4.04 0.31 -12.33
C TYR A 57 4.25 1.79 -12.65
N ASP A 58 3.18 2.55 -12.92
CA ASP A 58 3.28 3.98 -13.22
C ASP A 58 3.68 4.81 -11.99
N TYR A 59 3.25 4.43 -10.79
CA TYR A 59 3.74 5.05 -9.57
C TYR A 59 5.24 4.85 -9.42
N MET A 60 5.74 3.63 -9.60
CA MET A 60 7.16 3.33 -9.52
C MET A 60 7.97 4.11 -10.55
N LYS A 61 7.49 4.23 -11.79
CA LYS A 61 8.13 5.07 -12.82
C LYS A 61 8.25 6.53 -12.38
N LEU A 62 7.18 7.09 -11.83
CA LEU A 62 7.19 8.45 -11.30
C LEU A 62 8.10 8.56 -10.08
N GLY A 63 8.05 7.57 -9.18
CA GLY A 63 8.92 7.47 -8.02
C GLY A 63 10.41 7.45 -8.39
N HIS A 64 10.79 6.76 -9.46
CA HIS A 64 12.17 6.77 -9.97
C HIS A 64 12.65 8.15 -10.43
N VAL A 65 11.76 9.02 -10.87
CA VAL A 65 12.10 10.39 -11.21
C VAL A 65 12.27 11.27 -9.95
N ILE A 66 11.44 11.03 -8.93
CA ILE A 66 11.35 11.92 -7.76
C ILE A 66 12.24 11.44 -6.60
N VAL A 67 12.24 10.15 -6.33
CA VAL A 67 12.87 9.50 -5.16
C VAL A 67 13.52 8.16 -5.54
N PRO A 68 14.43 8.13 -6.50
CA PRO A 68 15.01 6.88 -7.02
C PRO A 68 15.66 6.03 -5.92
N GLU A 69 16.21 6.66 -4.89
CA GLU A 69 16.83 6.01 -3.76
C GLU A 69 15.87 5.13 -2.95
N TYR A 70 14.58 5.44 -2.99
CA TYR A 70 13.54 4.73 -2.22
C TYR A 70 12.73 3.73 -3.06
N MET A 71 12.96 3.68 -4.39
CA MET A 71 12.26 2.77 -5.30
C MET A 71 13.11 1.53 -5.61
N PRO A 72 12.56 0.30 -5.61
CA PRO A 72 13.18 -0.84 -6.27
C PRO A 72 13.37 -0.56 -7.76
N GLU A 73 14.46 -1.00 -8.37
CA GLU A 73 14.64 -0.89 -9.81
C GLU A 73 13.52 -1.55 -10.59
N LEU A 74 13.08 -0.91 -11.67
CA LEU A 74 11.97 -1.35 -12.50
C LEU A 74 12.49 -1.84 -13.85
N TYR A 75 12.25 -3.11 -14.18
CA TYR A 75 12.85 -3.72 -15.37
C TYR A 75 11.91 -3.74 -16.57
N PHE A 76 10.67 -4.25 -16.41
CA PHE A 76 9.68 -4.27 -17.48
C PHE A 76 8.24 -4.37 -16.95
N TYR A 77 7.28 -4.11 -17.83
CA TYR A 77 5.86 -4.34 -17.64
C TYR A 77 5.27 -5.02 -18.88
N ASP A 78 4.49 -6.07 -18.66
CA ASP A 78 3.71 -6.77 -19.66
C ASP A 78 2.22 -6.47 -19.41
N ASP A 79 1.64 -5.67 -20.29
CA ASP A 79 0.26 -5.21 -20.18
C ASP A 79 -0.77 -6.32 -20.47
N GLU A 80 -0.42 -7.28 -21.32
CA GLU A 80 -1.32 -8.40 -21.64
C GLU A 80 -1.49 -9.35 -20.46
N ASN A 81 -0.40 -9.63 -19.76
CA ASN A 81 -0.39 -10.55 -18.63
C ASN A 81 -0.48 -9.85 -17.27
N LEU A 82 -0.52 -8.52 -17.26
CA LEU A 82 -0.57 -7.67 -16.05
C LEU A 82 0.52 -8.03 -15.04
N VAL A 83 1.74 -8.24 -15.54
CA VAL A 83 2.91 -8.60 -14.77
C VAL A 83 4.03 -7.58 -14.97
N PHE A 84 4.73 -7.25 -13.90
CA PHE A 84 5.94 -6.44 -13.98
C PHE A 84 7.09 -7.08 -13.20
N ALA A 85 8.30 -6.69 -13.58
CA ALA A 85 9.52 -7.16 -12.96
C ALA A 85 10.24 -6.02 -12.26
N VAL A 86 10.66 -6.28 -11.03
CA VAL A 86 11.40 -5.33 -10.19
C VAL A 86 12.61 -5.98 -9.54
N GLU A 87 13.46 -5.14 -8.98
CA GLU A 87 14.60 -5.54 -8.16
C GLU A 87 14.18 -6.46 -7.01
N ASP A 88 14.95 -7.53 -6.78
CA ASP A 88 14.85 -8.34 -5.57
C ASP A 88 15.57 -7.62 -4.41
N VAL A 89 14.80 -6.93 -3.60
CA VAL A 89 15.29 -6.18 -2.42
C VAL A 89 15.43 -7.06 -1.17
N SER A 90 15.45 -8.39 -1.29
CA SER A 90 15.54 -9.33 -0.16
C SER A 90 16.86 -9.29 0.62
N HIS A 91 17.84 -8.53 0.14
CA HIS A 91 19.03 -8.18 0.92
C HIS A 91 18.69 -7.24 2.10
N LEU A 92 17.61 -6.50 2.00
CA LEU A 92 16.99 -5.72 3.06
C LEU A 92 15.99 -6.56 3.87
N LYS A 93 15.51 -6.04 4.98
CA LYS A 93 14.54 -6.70 5.85
C LYS A 93 13.23 -5.94 5.90
N ILE A 94 12.11 -6.64 5.95
CA ILE A 94 10.79 -6.03 6.17
C ILE A 94 10.78 -5.35 7.55
N ALA A 95 10.51 -4.05 7.57
CA ALA A 95 10.61 -3.22 8.77
C ALA A 95 9.72 -3.76 9.90
N ARG A 96 8.48 -4.19 9.62
CA ARG A 96 7.55 -4.75 10.61
C ARG A 96 8.18 -5.86 11.43
N PHE A 97 8.78 -6.87 10.78
CA PHE A 97 9.35 -8.01 11.49
C PHE A 97 10.56 -7.64 12.35
N GLN A 98 11.31 -6.62 11.94
CA GLN A 98 12.45 -6.15 12.72
C GLN A 98 12.00 -5.31 13.92
N LEU A 99 11.04 -4.42 13.73
CA LEU A 99 10.47 -3.62 14.81
C LEU A 99 9.79 -4.48 15.87
N ASN A 100 9.09 -5.56 15.47
CA ASN A 100 8.53 -6.53 16.40
C ASN A 100 9.60 -7.25 17.26
N LYS A 101 10.84 -7.34 16.74
CA LYS A 101 12.01 -7.84 17.48
C LYS A 101 12.73 -6.72 18.25
N SER A 102 12.13 -5.52 18.34
CA SER A 102 12.72 -4.33 18.95
C SER A 102 14.04 -3.86 18.31
N ILE A 103 14.24 -4.19 17.03
CA ILE A 103 15.39 -3.71 16.26
C ILE A 103 15.06 -2.34 15.69
N MET A 104 15.87 -1.34 16.04
CA MET A 104 15.67 0.05 15.61
C MET A 104 16.60 0.42 14.44
N PHE A 105 16.07 1.25 13.56
CA PHE A 105 16.78 1.80 12.39
C PHE A 105 16.81 3.33 12.52
N PRO A 106 17.93 3.92 12.98
CA PRO A 106 17.98 5.36 13.31
C PRO A 106 17.66 6.29 12.15
N LYS A 107 17.94 5.87 10.90
CA LYS A 107 17.69 6.67 9.69
C LYS A 107 16.27 6.52 9.16
N MET A 108 15.56 5.44 9.49
CA MET A 108 14.29 5.05 8.87
C MET A 108 13.23 6.16 8.94
N ALA A 109 13.05 6.79 10.10
CA ALA A 109 12.05 7.84 10.26
C ALA A 109 12.32 9.05 9.34
N GLY A 110 13.59 9.47 9.26
CA GLY A 110 14.01 10.56 8.36
C GLY A 110 13.84 10.19 6.88
N GLN A 111 14.19 8.97 6.50
CA GLN A 111 14.03 8.46 5.13
C GLN A 111 12.55 8.34 4.73
N ILE A 112 11.69 7.86 5.62
CA ILE A 112 10.24 7.83 5.39
C ILE A 112 9.69 9.25 5.21
N ALA A 113 10.07 10.18 6.08
CA ALA A 113 9.63 11.57 5.99
C ALA A 113 10.08 12.22 4.67
N GLU A 114 11.31 11.98 4.25
CA GLU A 114 11.84 12.48 2.98
C GLU A 114 11.10 11.88 1.78
N TYR A 115 10.91 10.56 1.76
CA TYR A 115 10.13 9.86 0.73
C TYR A 115 8.74 10.47 0.57
N LEU A 116 7.97 10.54 1.66
CA LEU A 116 6.60 11.06 1.63
C LEU A 116 6.58 12.54 1.24
N ALA A 117 7.43 13.36 1.84
CA ALA A 117 7.47 14.80 1.54
C ALA A 117 7.81 15.07 0.07
N LYS A 118 8.78 14.37 -0.52
CA LYS A 118 9.15 14.53 -1.92
C LYS A 118 8.02 14.06 -2.85
N ILE A 119 7.45 12.88 -2.64
CA ILE A 119 6.33 12.38 -3.46
C ILE A 119 5.16 13.35 -3.39
N HIS A 120 4.73 13.76 -2.19
CA HIS A 120 3.59 14.66 -2.05
C HIS A 120 3.86 16.04 -2.68
N PHE A 121 5.03 16.63 -2.43
CA PHE A 121 5.35 17.96 -2.97
C PHE A 121 5.45 17.94 -4.49
N TYR A 122 6.26 17.04 -5.05
CA TYR A 122 6.53 17.01 -6.50
C TYR A 122 5.36 16.50 -7.35
N THR A 123 4.31 15.97 -6.73
CA THR A 123 3.06 15.58 -7.40
C THR A 123 1.90 16.54 -7.10
N SER A 124 2.09 17.56 -6.28
CA SER A 124 1.06 18.53 -5.91
C SER A 124 0.89 19.64 -6.95
N ASP A 125 -0.22 20.39 -6.83
CA ASP A 125 -0.47 21.61 -7.61
C ASP A 125 0.40 22.80 -7.20
N TYR A 126 1.13 22.72 -6.09
CA TYR A 126 2.19 23.68 -5.75
C TYR A 126 3.40 23.58 -6.68
N TYR A 127 3.69 22.40 -7.19
CA TYR A 127 4.86 22.16 -8.02
C TYR A 127 4.53 21.97 -9.49
N LEU A 128 3.48 21.24 -9.79
CA LEU A 128 3.10 20.90 -11.16
C LEU A 128 2.25 22.02 -11.81
N ASP A 129 2.42 22.18 -13.11
CA ASP A 129 1.46 22.96 -13.89
C ASP A 129 0.08 22.26 -13.90
N THR A 130 -0.98 23.04 -14.14
CA THR A 130 -2.36 22.58 -14.06
C THR A 130 -2.64 21.38 -14.97
N ASP A 131 -2.11 21.38 -16.19
CA ASP A 131 -2.39 20.33 -17.16
C ASP A 131 -1.73 19.00 -16.76
N THR A 132 -0.47 19.05 -16.32
CA THR A 132 0.25 17.87 -15.81
C THR A 132 -0.41 17.34 -14.54
N PHE A 133 -0.76 18.22 -13.61
CA PHE A 133 -1.46 17.82 -12.38
C PHE A 133 -2.79 17.10 -12.68
N ARG A 134 -3.62 17.65 -13.58
CA ARG A 134 -4.89 17.03 -13.96
C ARG A 134 -4.72 15.69 -14.67
N LYS A 135 -3.73 15.54 -15.54
CA LYS A 135 -3.41 14.27 -16.19
C LYS A 135 -3.05 13.19 -15.17
N LEU A 136 -2.22 13.53 -14.18
CA LEU A 136 -1.85 12.61 -13.12
C LEU A 136 -3.05 12.25 -12.22
N GLN A 137 -3.90 13.23 -11.86
CA GLN A 137 -5.13 12.96 -11.11
C GLN A 137 -6.04 11.94 -11.83
N VAL A 138 -6.20 12.11 -13.16
CA VAL A 138 -6.99 11.17 -13.96
C VAL A 138 -6.33 9.80 -14.02
N ARG A 139 -5.00 9.74 -14.23
CA ARG A 139 -4.27 8.48 -14.30
C ARG A 139 -4.34 7.70 -12.98
N PHE A 140 -4.21 8.37 -11.85
CA PHE A 140 -4.25 7.79 -10.51
C PHE A 140 -5.61 7.98 -9.81
N MET A 141 -6.70 8.00 -10.56
CA MET A 141 -8.04 8.08 -9.96
C MET A 141 -8.35 6.86 -9.09
N ASN A 142 -7.93 5.69 -9.51
CA ASN A 142 -8.03 4.40 -8.82
C ASN A 142 -9.41 4.16 -8.16
N SER A 143 -10.48 4.48 -8.88
CA SER A 143 -11.84 4.56 -8.33
C SER A 143 -12.35 3.25 -7.75
N LYS A 144 -11.98 2.10 -8.36
CA LYS A 144 -12.41 0.79 -7.88
C LYS A 144 -11.76 0.44 -6.55
N MET A 145 -10.44 0.66 -6.40
CA MET A 145 -9.73 0.40 -5.15
C MET A 145 -10.13 1.39 -4.06
N ARG A 146 -10.34 2.67 -4.43
CA ARG A 146 -10.87 3.67 -3.49
C ARG A 146 -12.25 3.29 -2.98
N LYS A 147 -13.15 2.82 -3.87
CA LYS A 147 -14.46 2.33 -3.46
C LYS A 147 -14.35 1.11 -2.54
N PHE A 148 -13.47 0.16 -2.86
CA PHE A 148 -13.21 -0.99 -2.02
C PHE A 148 -12.84 -0.60 -0.58
N PHE A 149 -11.93 0.37 -0.43
CA PHE A 149 -11.55 0.89 0.88
C PHE A 149 -12.66 1.71 1.55
N ASP A 150 -13.40 2.52 0.78
CA ASP A 150 -14.52 3.30 1.31
C ASP A 150 -15.59 2.38 1.91
N ASP A 151 -15.98 1.35 1.16
CA ASP A 151 -16.97 0.37 1.62
C ASP A 151 -16.48 -0.33 2.91
N ARG A 152 -15.23 -0.73 2.94
CA ARG A 152 -14.65 -1.53 4.02
C ARG A 152 -14.29 -0.71 5.27
N THR A 153 -13.76 0.48 5.09
CA THR A 153 -13.22 1.30 6.19
C THR A 153 -14.25 2.27 6.77
N PHE A 154 -15.18 2.76 5.94
CA PHE A 154 -16.11 3.80 6.37
C PHE A 154 -17.55 3.31 6.39
N ILE A 155 -18.03 2.65 5.33
CA ILE A 155 -19.43 2.29 5.18
C ILE A 155 -19.81 1.09 6.06
N SER A 156 -18.98 0.05 6.12
CA SER A 156 -19.26 -1.14 6.93
C SER A 156 -19.48 -0.79 8.40
N PHE A 157 -18.72 0.17 8.91
CA PHE A 157 -18.90 0.65 10.29
C PHE A 157 -20.15 1.50 10.51
N ASP A 158 -20.63 2.20 9.48
CA ASP A 158 -21.81 3.06 9.60
C ASP A 158 -23.11 2.25 9.58
N CYS A 159 -23.13 1.15 8.84
CA CYS A 159 -24.32 0.30 8.72
C CYS A 159 -24.56 -0.59 9.93
N GLY A 160 -23.58 -0.72 10.82
CA GLY A 160 -23.67 -1.63 11.98
C GLY A 160 -23.80 -3.11 11.61
N GLU A 161 -23.54 -3.44 10.32
CA GLU A 161 -23.70 -4.79 9.77
C GLU A 161 -22.44 -5.64 9.93
N GLY A 162 -21.28 -5.03 10.24
CA GLY A 162 -20.04 -5.74 10.51
C GLY A 162 -19.77 -5.84 12.01
N ASP A 163 -19.42 -7.02 12.51
CA ASP A 163 -18.79 -7.10 13.83
C ASP A 163 -17.33 -6.64 13.69
N PRO A 164 -16.93 -5.53 14.35
CA PRO A 164 -15.56 -5.07 14.30
C PRO A 164 -14.54 -6.15 14.69
N SER A 165 -14.95 -7.14 15.51
CA SER A 165 -14.10 -8.25 15.91
C SER A 165 -13.81 -9.23 14.76
N GLU A 166 -14.74 -9.41 13.82
CA GLU A 166 -14.55 -10.27 12.65
C GLU A 166 -13.65 -9.59 11.61
N GLU A 167 -13.82 -8.29 11.39
CA GLU A 167 -13.11 -7.56 10.37
C GLU A 167 -11.64 -7.30 10.72
N PHE A 168 -11.31 -7.14 12.00
CA PHE A 168 -9.93 -6.96 12.45
C PHE A 168 -9.21 -8.26 12.82
N GLY A 169 -9.86 -9.43 12.66
CA GLY A 169 -9.26 -10.73 12.97
C GLY A 169 -8.88 -10.90 14.45
N PHE A 170 -9.44 -10.06 15.32
CA PHE A 170 -9.23 -10.20 16.73
C PHE A 170 -10.22 -11.24 17.28
N GLU A 171 -9.72 -12.36 17.76
CA GLU A 171 -10.42 -13.12 18.81
C GLU A 171 -10.39 -12.26 20.08
N LEU A 172 -11.16 -11.18 20.06
CA LEU A 172 -11.22 -10.25 21.18
C LEU A 172 -11.88 -10.95 22.35
N ASN A 173 -11.25 -10.84 23.51
CA ASN A 173 -11.95 -11.06 24.75
C ASN A 173 -13.28 -10.28 24.71
N PRO A 174 -14.45 -10.88 25.03
CA PRO A 174 -15.75 -10.23 24.97
C PRO A 174 -15.80 -8.85 25.65
N GLU A 175 -15.01 -8.66 26.71
CA GLU A 175 -14.86 -7.40 27.42
C GLU A 175 -14.28 -6.28 26.51
N TYR A 176 -13.31 -6.58 25.66
CA TYR A 176 -12.76 -5.61 24.71
C TYR A 176 -13.71 -5.34 23.54
N ALA A 177 -14.44 -6.35 23.08
CA ALA A 177 -15.40 -6.19 22.00
C ALA A 177 -16.49 -5.17 22.34
N GLU A 178 -17.02 -5.19 23.57
CA GLU A 178 -18.01 -4.22 24.04
C GLU A 178 -17.42 -2.80 24.10
N THR A 179 -16.21 -2.66 24.61
CA THR A 179 -15.51 -1.35 24.67
C THR A 179 -15.26 -0.80 23.27
N ILE A 180 -14.76 -1.60 22.35
CA ILE A 180 -14.50 -1.18 20.97
C ILE A 180 -15.81 -0.80 20.27
N ARG A 181 -16.86 -1.61 20.42
CA ARG A 181 -18.18 -1.31 19.84
C ARG A 181 -18.73 0.02 20.37
N SER A 182 -18.62 0.28 21.67
CA SER A 182 -19.05 1.54 22.26
C SER A 182 -18.28 2.75 21.76
N LEU A 183 -16.97 2.61 21.50
CA LEU A 183 -16.13 3.66 20.92
C LEU A 183 -16.48 3.92 19.47
N ILE A 184 -16.64 2.89 18.65
CA ILE A 184 -16.95 3.00 17.23
C ILE A 184 -18.32 3.67 17.02
N LEU A 185 -19.28 3.39 17.88
CA LEU A 185 -20.64 3.95 17.82
C LEU A 185 -20.79 5.28 18.58
N ASP A 186 -19.75 5.78 19.25
CA ASP A 186 -19.81 7.11 19.88
C ASP A 186 -20.10 8.18 18.79
N PRO A 187 -21.15 9.01 18.94
CA PRO A 187 -21.52 9.99 17.92
C PRO A 187 -20.40 10.95 17.52
N ARG A 188 -19.46 11.23 18.42
CA ARG A 188 -18.29 12.07 18.14
C ARG A 188 -17.31 11.34 17.23
N VAL A 189 -17.07 10.05 17.46
CA VAL A 189 -16.21 9.22 16.61
C VAL A 189 -16.83 9.03 15.23
N VAL A 190 -18.14 8.77 15.17
CA VAL A 190 -18.90 8.68 13.92
C VAL A 190 -18.77 9.98 13.12
N LEU A 191 -18.95 11.14 13.75
CA LEU A 191 -18.82 12.45 13.08
C LEU A 191 -17.41 12.67 12.50
N GLU A 192 -16.36 12.34 13.26
CA GLU A 192 -14.98 12.49 12.77
C GLU A 192 -14.66 11.50 11.65
N ARG A 193 -15.19 10.28 11.71
CA ARG A 193 -15.07 9.30 10.63
C ARG A 193 -15.72 9.80 9.34
N HIS A 194 -16.90 10.41 9.39
CA HIS A 194 -17.54 11.03 8.23
C HIS A 194 -16.70 12.17 7.65
N LYS A 195 -16.07 13.00 8.48
CA LYS A 195 -15.15 14.04 8.01
C LYS A 195 -13.92 13.44 7.32
N LEU A 196 -13.32 12.40 7.90
CA LEU A 196 -12.18 11.71 7.29
C LEU A 196 -12.57 11.06 5.95
N ARG A 197 -13.75 10.43 5.88
CA ARG A 197 -14.28 9.88 4.63
C ARG A 197 -14.46 10.98 3.57
N ASP A 198 -14.99 12.14 3.95
CA ASP A 198 -15.15 13.28 3.03
C ASP A 198 -13.81 13.77 2.49
N LEU A 199 -12.79 13.87 3.35
CA LEU A 199 -11.42 14.18 2.93
C LEU A 199 -10.88 13.11 1.98
N TYR A 200 -10.99 11.85 2.35
CA TYR A 200 -10.54 10.70 1.55
C TYR A 200 -11.16 10.70 0.14
N MET A 201 -12.47 10.97 0.04
CA MET A 201 -13.20 10.89 -1.22
C MET A 201 -13.05 12.14 -2.10
N ARG A 202 -12.86 13.33 -1.52
CA ARG A 202 -12.96 14.60 -2.25
C ARG A 202 -11.65 15.35 -2.40
N LYS A 203 -10.73 15.21 -1.46
CA LYS A 203 -9.45 15.90 -1.56
C LYS A 203 -8.49 15.14 -2.46
N ALA A 204 -7.91 15.86 -3.43
CA ALA A 204 -6.96 15.31 -4.40
C ALA A 204 -5.78 16.28 -4.56
N GLU A 205 -4.98 16.39 -3.50
CA GLU A 205 -3.90 17.38 -3.36
C GLU A 205 -2.56 16.87 -3.85
N ALA A 206 -2.25 15.59 -3.63
CA ALA A 206 -1.00 14.97 -4.04
C ALA A 206 -1.19 13.47 -4.27
N LEU A 207 -0.22 12.84 -4.94
CA LEU A 207 -0.19 11.39 -5.11
C LEU A 207 0.23 10.73 -3.80
N LEU A 208 -0.62 9.84 -3.29
CA LEU A 208 -0.38 9.07 -2.08
C LEU A 208 -0.02 7.62 -2.44
N HIS A 209 0.80 6.99 -1.61
CA HIS A 209 1.02 5.54 -1.65
C HIS A 209 -0.26 4.77 -1.27
N ALA A 210 -1.00 5.32 -0.33
CA ALA A 210 -2.29 4.86 0.18
C ALA A 210 -2.31 3.52 0.94
N ASP A 211 -1.18 2.83 1.03
CA ASP A 211 -0.98 1.64 1.86
C ASP A 211 0.43 1.63 2.49
N PHE A 212 0.87 2.80 2.96
CA PHE A 212 2.23 2.96 3.48
C PHE A 212 2.33 2.55 4.95
N HIS A 213 2.72 1.32 5.18
CA HIS A 213 2.94 0.76 6.51
C HIS A 213 4.23 -0.07 6.57
N THR A 214 4.63 -0.50 7.75
CA THR A 214 5.94 -1.13 8.00
C THR A 214 6.15 -2.48 7.31
N SER A 215 5.10 -3.13 6.79
CA SER A 215 5.22 -4.33 5.96
C SER A 215 5.61 -4.01 4.51
N ASN A 216 5.30 -2.80 4.04
CA ASN A 216 5.60 -2.31 2.69
C ASN A 216 6.90 -1.50 2.65
N VAL A 217 7.72 -1.63 3.69
CA VAL A 217 9.03 -0.98 3.83
C VAL A 217 10.10 -2.03 4.07
N PHE A 218 11.07 -2.08 3.16
CA PHE A 218 12.29 -2.85 3.31
C PHE A 218 13.42 -1.96 3.79
N VAL A 219 14.19 -2.38 4.80
CA VAL A 219 15.14 -1.51 5.49
C VAL A 219 16.39 -2.26 5.94
N ASP A 220 17.52 -1.57 5.96
CA ASP A 220 18.69 -1.90 6.74
C ASP A 220 19.16 -0.65 7.53
N LYS A 221 20.43 -0.61 7.97
CA LYS A 221 20.97 0.51 8.75
C LYS A 221 21.14 1.79 7.93
N GLU A 222 21.27 1.66 6.61
CA GLU A 222 21.66 2.74 5.71
C GLU A 222 20.55 3.15 4.74
N GLN A 223 19.75 2.20 4.29
CA GLN A 223 18.82 2.40 3.17
C GLN A 223 17.42 1.86 3.47
N LEU A 224 16.47 2.38 2.70
CA LEU A 224 15.07 2.01 2.72
C LEU A 224 14.56 1.87 1.30
N LYS A 225 13.71 0.88 1.05
CA LYS A 225 12.92 0.75 -0.18
C LYS A 225 11.44 0.62 0.18
N ALA A 226 10.59 1.37 -0.53
CA ALA A 226 9.15 1.27 -0.45
C ALA A 226 8.63 0.35 -1.57
N ILE A 227 7.62 -0.45 -1.26
CA ILE A 227 6.98 -1.37 -2.21
C ILE A 227 5.46 -1.30 -2.08
N ASP A 228 4.75 -1.92 -3.02
CA ASP A 228 3.30 -2.19 -2.94
C ASP A 228 2.42 -0.93 -3.05
N MET A 229 2.61 -0.17 -4.15
CA MET A 229 1.90 1.08 -4.43
C MET A 229 0.59 0.88 -5.21
N GLU A 230 0.01 -0.31 -5.22
CA GLU A 230 -1.17 -0.66 -6.02
C GLU A 230 -2.45 0.10 -5.62
N PHE A 231 -2.49 0.63 -4.41
CA PHE A 231 -3.59 1.45 -3.89
C PHE A 231 -3.42 2.95 -4.15
N ALA A 232 -2.33 3.35 -4.78
CA ALA A 232 -2.01 4.75 -5.00
C ALA A 232 -3.15 5.54 -5.65
N TYR A 233 -3.41 6.72 -5.13
CA TYR A 233 -4.41 7.66 -5.66
C TYR A 233 -4.06 9.09 -5.26
N PHE A 234 -4.67 10.10 -5.93
CA PHE A 234 -4.60 11.47 -5.48
C PHE A 234 -5.53 11.70 -4.29
N GLY A 235 -4.95 12.05 -3.16
CA GLY A 235 -5.66 12.25 -1.89
C GLY A 235 -5.15 13.46 -1.10
N PRO A 236 -5.61 13.61 0.16
CA PRO A 236 -5.13 14.67 1.05
C PRO A 236 -3.64 14.48 1.37
N ALA A 237 -2.84 15.53 1.22
CA ALA A 237 -1.38 15.49 1.44
C ALA A 237 -0.98 15.59 2.93
N ALA A 238 -1.91 15.86 3.82
CA ALA A 238 -1.69 16.04 5.27
C ALA A 238 -2.78 15.33 6.08
#